data_42fe0519bea5f2e14358a20234f95054
#
_entry.id   42fe0519bea5f2e14358a20234f95054
#
_cell.length_a   1.000
_cell.length_b   1.000
_cell.length_c   1.000
_cell.angle_alpha   90.00
_cell.angle_beta   90.00
_cell.angle_gamma   90.00
#
_symmetry.space_group_name_H-M   'P 1'
#
loop_
_entity.id
_entity.type
_entity.pdbx_description
1 polymer ?
#
loop_
_entity_poly.entity_id
_entity_poly.type
_entity_poly.pdbx_seq_one_letter_code
_entity_poly.pdbx_strand_id
1 'polypeptide(L)'
;TLARVDVLCLDKTGTLTTDEMTVTGVIPFGADENKIKKALSSIVKASDELNATLYALRDYSDSVSPYECSKFCDFSSETKWSGGTFENGKTYIVGATECILKSREKYSEVYSEIEKINQTVRILVLAESDSEPDKDSLPDDLKPLALILIKDKLRDNVNETVKYFKEQGVTLKVISGDSVKTVKNIALDTGIEGAENAIDMSTVTTDKELEDAAERCNVFGR
;
A
#
# COMPACT_ATOMS: atom_id res chain seq x y z
N THR A 1 34.52 -1.53 -11.29
CA THR A 1 35.19 -2.66 -10.65
C THR A 1 34.50 -3.02 -9.34
N LEU A 2 33.47 -3.86 -9.41
CA LEU A 2 32.83 -4.51 -8.24
C LEU A 2 33.72 -5.62 -7.63
N ALA A 3 34.94 -5.75 -8.07
CA ALA A 3 35.82 -6.88 -7.78
C ALA A 3 36.25 -7.04 -6.30
N ARG A 4 35.67 -6.28 -5.36
CA ARG A 4 35.96 -6.34 -3.92
C ARG A 4 34.76 -5.91 -3.04
N VAL A 5 33.53 -6.08 -3.51
CA VAL A 5 32.34 -5.79 -2.71
C VAL A 5 31.88 -7.09 -2.09
N ASP A 6 31.94 -7.20 -0.77
CA ASP A 6 31.49 -8.38 -0.02
C ASP A 6 30.04 -8.19 0.47
N VAL A 7 29.65 -6.93 0.73
CA VAL A 7 28.31 -6.57 1.22
C VAL A 7 27.78 -5.38 0.42
N LEU A 8 26.56 -5.49 -0.07
CA LEU A 8 25.83 -4.41 -0.76
C LEU A 8 24.54 -4.07 0.00
N CYS A 9 24.46 -2.84 0.51
CA CYS A 9 23.26 -2.32 1.13
C CYS A 9 22.38 -1.65 0.08
N LEU A 10 21.12 -2.04 0.03
CA LEU A 10 20.12 -1.56 -0.93
C LEU A 10 19.02 -0.81 -0.20
N ASP A 11 18.57 0.32 -0.75
CA ASP A 11 17.29 0.89 -0.39
C ASP A 11 16.16 0.05 -1.01
N LYS A 12 15.02 -0.04 -0.31
CA LYS A 12 13.82 -0.71 -0.82
C LYS A 12 13.19 0.09 -1.96
N THR A 13 12.87 1.36 -1.69
CA THR A 13 12.05 2.21 -2.54
C THR A 13 12.84 2.74 -3.74
N GLY A 14 12.30 2.56 -4.96
CA GLY A 14 13.00 2.97 -6.17
C GLY A 14 14.21 2.07 -6.56
N THR A 15 14.62 1.11 -5.72
CA THR A 15 15.72 0.18 -5.98
C THR A 15 15.19 -1.25 -6.19
N LEU A 16 14.63 -1.89 -5.18
CA LEU A 16 13.97 -3.19 -5.32
C LEU A 16 12.56 -3.04 -5.91
N THR A 17 11.90 -1.94 -5.55
CA THR A 17 10.58 -1.57 -6.09
C THR A 17 10.71 -0.44 -7.11
N THR A 18 9.68 -0.26 -7.92
CA THR A 18 9.45 0.98 -8.67
C THR A 18 8.72 1.97 -7.76
N ASP A 19 8.55 3.22 -8.24
CA ASP A 19 7.68 4.20 -7.56
C ASP A 19 6.19 3.94 -7.86
N GLU A 20 5.88 2.85 -8.56
CA GLU A 20 4.53 2.44 -8.92
C GLU A 20 3.94 1.50 -7.87
N MET A 21 2.62 1.54 -7.76
CA MET A 21 1.83 0.61 -6.97
C MET A 21 0.89 -0.20 -7.87
N THR A 22 0.46 -1.36 -7.40
CA THR A 22 -0.51 -2.20 -8.11
C THR A 22 -1.57 -2.72 -7.15
N VAL A 23 -2.81 -2.82 -7.63
CA VAL A 23 -3.89 -3.51 -6.92
C VAL A 23 -3.68 -5.01 -7.06
N THR A 24 -3.47 -5.69 -5.94
CA THR A 24 -3.21 -7.15 -5.91
C THR A 24 -4.42 -7.97 -5.51
N GLY A 25 -5.47 -7.33 -5.01
CA GLY A 25 -6.72 -8.01 -4.65
C GLY A 25 -7.80 -7.02 -4.25
N VAL A 26 -9.04 -7.46 -4.36
CA VAL A 26 -10.24 -6.73 -3.93
C VAL A 26 -11.15 -7.70 -3.18
N ILE A 27 -11.57 -7.30 -1.98
CA ILE A 27 -12.50 -8.08 -1.14
C ILE A 27 -13.81 -7.30 -1.07
N PRO A 28 -14.87 -7.75 -1.78
CA PRO A 28 -16.14 -7.04 -1.84
C PRO A 28 -17.01 -7.27 -0.59
N PHE A 29 -17.82 -6.27 -0.22
CA PHE A 29 -18.86 -6.32 0.81
C PHE A 29 -20.23 -6.06 0.17
N GLY A 30 -20.76 -7.05 -0.53
CA GLY A 30 -22.07 -7.00 -1.17
C GLY A 30 -22.16 -6.17 -2.46
N ALA A 31 -21.08 -5.53 -2.88
CA ALA A 31 -21.00 -4.85 -4.18
C ALA A 31 -20.41 -5.78 -5.25
N ASP A 32 -20.91 -5.70 -6.47
CA ASP A 32 -20.30 -6.39 -7.60
C ASP A 32 -19.04 -5.66 -8.10
N GLU A 33 -18.22 -6.38 -8.87
CA GLU A 33 -16.95 -5.87 -9.37
C GLU A 33 -17.13 -4.63 -10.27
N ASN A 34 -18.20 -4.59 -11.08
CA ASN A 34 -18.48 -3.47 -11.97
C ASN A 34 -18.80 -2.19 -11.18
N LYS A 35 -19.60 -2.29 -10.12
CA LYS A 35 -19.89 -1.17 -9.21
C LYS A 35 -18.62 -0.66 -8.53
N ILE A 36 -17.77 -1.57 -8.04
CA ILE A 36 -16.49 -1.23 -7.40
C ILE A 36 -15.59 -0.49 -8.40
N LYS A 37 -15.36 -1.06 -9.58
CA LYS A 37 -14.53 -0.42 -10.62
C LYS A 37 -15.10 0.94 -11.04
N LYS A 38 -16.41 1.05 -11.21
CA LYS A 38 -17.04 2.31 -11.60
C LYS A 38 -16.88 3.39 -10.54
N ALA A 39 -17.04 3.06 -9.27
CA ALA A 39 -16.79 3.98 -8.15
C ALA A 39 -15.32 4.44 -8.10
N LEU A 40 -14.36 3.51 -8.23
CA LEU A 40 -12.94 3.83 -8.27
C LEU A 40 -12.56 4.69 -9.48
N SER A 41 -13.03 4.35 -10.69
CA SER A 41 -12.81 5.13 -11.90
C SER A 41 -13.36 6.54 -11.77
N SER A 42 -14.53 6.71 -11.11
CA SER A 42 -15.14 8.02 -10.86
C SER A 42 -14.29 8.88 -9.92
N ILE A 43 -13.78 8.30 -8.83
CA ILE A 43 -12.87 8.99 -7.90
C ILE A 43 -11.59 9.40 -8.62
N VAL A 44 -10.97 8.49 -9.37
CA VAL A 44 -9.71 8.76 -10.11
C VAL A 44 -9.90 9.88 -11.13
N LYS A 45 -11.01 9.86 -11.90
CA LYS A 45 -11.31 10.91 -12.88
C LYS A 45 -11.53 12.29 -12.24
N ALA A 46 -12.12 12.32 -11.04
CA ALA A 46 -12.45 13.56 -10.34
C ALA A 46 -11.26 14.16 -9.58
N SER A 47 -10.18 13.40 -9.34
CA SER A 47 -9.01 13.88 -8.62
C SER A 47 -8.16 14.81 -9.49
N ASP A 48 -7.78 15.97 -8.95
CA ASP A 48 -6.95 16.97 -9.65
C ASP A 48 -5.49 16.48 -9.78
N GLU A 49 -4.96 15.79 -8.76
CA GLU A 49 -3.61 15.26 -8.75
C GLU A 49 -3.60 13.75 -8.50
N LEU A 50 -2.92 13.00 -9.39
CA LEU A 50 -2.75 11.56 -9.25
C LEU A 50 -1.45 11.24 -8.52
N ASN A 51 -1.57 10.52 -7.42
CA ASN A 51 -0.45 9.89 -6.72
C ASN A 51 -0.34 8.38 -7.09
N ALA A 52 0.72 7.71 -6.63
CA ALA A 52 0.96 6.29 -6.96
C ALA A 52 -0.24 5.37 -6.62
N THR A 53 -0.96 5.66 -5.54
CA THR A 53 -2.18 4.93 -5.15
C THR A 53 -3.28 5.12 -6.19
N LEU A 54 -3.56 6.35 -6.59
CA LEU A 54 -4.60 6.65 -7.58
C LEU A 54 -4.24 6.10 -8.97
N TYR A 55 -2.96 6.08 -9.35
CA TYR A 55 -2.52 5.39 -10.57
C TYR A 55 -2.84 3.89 -10.51
N ALA A 56 -2.57 3.22 -9.38
CA ALA A 56 -2.91 1.80 -9.22
C ALA A 56 -4.43 1.54 -9.29
N LEU A 57 -5.23 2.43 -8.70
CA LEU A 57 -6.70 2.36 -8.77
C LEU A 57 -7.21 2.60 -10.20
N ARG A 58 -6.60 3.55 -10.93
CA ARG A 58 -6.90 3.81 -12.34
C ARG A 58 -6.68 2.56 -13.19
N ASP A 59 -5.49 1.97 -13.09
CA ASP A 59 -5.12 0.80 -13.90
C ASP A 59 -6.02 -0.41 -13.62
N TYR A 60 -6.49 -0.56 -12.36
CA TYR A 60 -7.47 -1.58 -11.99
C TYR A 60 -8.87 -1.30 -12.57
N SER A 61 -9.28 -0.04 -12.65
CA SER A 61 -10.65 0.38 -12.99
C SER A 61 -10.82 0.92 -14.41
N ASP A 62 -9.79 0.88 -15.26
CA ASP A 62 -9.76 1.48 -16.60
C ASP A 62 -10.82 0.91 -17.58
N SER A 63 -11.35 -0.28 -17.30
CA SER A 63 -12.31 -0.96 -18.16
C SER A 63 -13.74 -0.42 -18.11
N VAL A 64 -14.04 0.56 -17.24
CA VAL A 64 -15.41 1.06 -17.01
C VAL A 64 -15.48 2.59 -17.10
N SER A 65 -16.60 3.09 -17.65
CA SER A 65 -16.84 4.53 -17.73
C SER A 65 -17.22 5.10 -16.37
N PRO A 66 -16.57 6.17 -15.91
CA PRO A 66 -16.85 6.81 -14.63
C PRO A 66 -18.17 7.60 -14.65
N TYR A 67 -18.70 7.88 -13.47
CA TYR A 67 -19.74 8.89 -13.26
C TYR A 67 -19.13 10.30 -13.31
N GLU A 68 -19.91 11.28 -13.75
CA GLU A 68 -19.52 12.69 -13.64
C GLU A 68 -19.59 13.15 -12.18
N CYS A 69 -18.59 13.92 -11.76
CA CYS A 69 -18.49 14.41 -10.39
C CYS A 69 -19.20 15.76 -10.25
N SER A 70 -19.98 15.92 -9.18
CA SER A 70 -20.62 17.19 -8.81
C SER A 70 -19.85 17.96 -7.73
N LYS A 71 -19.23 17.24 -6.79
CA LYS A 71 -18.44 17.81 -5.71
C LYS A 71 -17.36 16.81 -5.29
N PHE A 72 -16.10 17.24 -5.19
CA PHE A 72 -14.98 16.38 -4.83
C PHE A 72 -14.16 16.95 -3.68
N CYS A 73 -13.60 16.07 -2.86
CA CYS A 73 -12.62 16.36 -1.84
C CYS A 73 -11.35 15.57 -2.18
N ASP A 74 -10.28 16.28 -2.53
CA ASP A 74 -9.00 15.69 -2.85
C ASP A 74 -8.33 15.09 -1.62
N PHE A 75 -7.40 14.18 -1.87
CA PHE A 75 -6.62 13.54 -0.82
C PHE A 75 -5.77 14.56 -0.06
N SER A 76 -5.77 14.44 1.26
CA SER A 76 -4.79 15.12 2.11
C SER A 76 -4.07 14.14 3.03
N SER A 77 -2.83 14.46 3.40
CA SER A 77 -2.06 13.65 4.36
C SER A 77 -2.67 13.66 5.76
N GLU A 78 -3.51 14.64 6.07
CA GLU A 78 -4.20 14.79 7.34
C GLU A 78 -5.45 13.90 7.40
N THR A 79 -6.30 13.97 6.39
CA THR A 79 -7.56 13.21 6.32
C THR A 79 -7.35 11.76 5.87
N LYS A 80 -6.36 11.49 5.02
CA LYS A 80 -5.99 10.19 4.44
C LYS A 80 -7.10 9.52 3.64
N TRP A 81 -7.99 10.30 3.05
CA TRP A 81 -9.03 9.85 2.14
C TRP A 81 -9.26 10.87 1.02
N SER A 82 -9.88 10.42 -0.05
CA SER A 82 -10.45 11.25 -1.12
C SER A 82 -11.79 10.69 -1.55
N GLY A 83 -12.64 11.53 -2.15
CA GLY A 83 -13.93 11.09 -2.63
C GLY A 83 -14.86 12.25 -2.94
N GLY A 84 -16.05 11.93 -3.45
CA GLY A 84 -16.99 12.97 -3.86
C GLY A 84 -18.37 12.43 -4.15
N THR A 85 -19.30 13.36 -4.43
CA THR A 85 -20.67 13.08 -4.86
C THR A 85 -20.75 13.10 -6.38
N PHE A 86 -21.44 12.11 -6.94
CA PHE A 86 -21.50 11.85 -8.36
C PHE A 86 -22.93 11.95 -8.90
N GLU A 87 -23.07 12.01 -10.23
CA GLU A 87 -24.35 12.20 -10.94
C GLU A 87 -25.43 11.16 -10.61
N ASN A 88 -25.03 9.96 -10.16
CA ASN A 88 -25.95 8.92 -9.70
C ASN A 88 -26.53 9.19 -8.30
N GLY A 89 -26.26 10.35 -7.70
CA GLY A 89 -26.70 10.76 -6.37
C GLY A 89 -25.98 10.03 -5.22
N LYS A 90 -24.88 9.34 -5.50
CA LYS A 90 -24.06 8.64 -4.48
C LYS A 90 -22.76 9.36 -4.27
N THR A 91 -22.29 9.27 -3.04
CA THR A 91 -20.94 9.65 -2.63
C THR A 91 -20.08 8.40 -2.56
N TYR A 92 -18.91 8.43 -3.19
CA TYR A 92 -17.89 7.39 -3.09
C TYR A 92 -16.63 7.96 -2.46
N ILE A 93 -16.06 7.21 -1.52
CA ILE A 93 -14.89 7.60 -0.75
C ILE A 93 -13.90 6.44 -0.71
N VAL A 94 -12.62 6.74 -0.93
CA VAL A 94 -11.52 5.77 -0.82
C VAL A 94 -10.41 6.33 0.06
N GLY A 95 -9.85 5.51 0.93
CA GLY A 95 -8.75 5.92 1.78
C GLY A 95 -8.37 4.91 2.86
N ALA A 96 -7.59 5.39 3.82
CA ALA A 96 -7.11 4.58 4.93
C ALA A 96 -8.27 4.04 5.77
N THR A 97 -8.22 2.75 6.05
CA THR A 97 -9.30 2.05 6.76
C THR A 97 -9.60 2.66 8.12
N GLU A 98 -8.56 3.00 8.87
CA GLU A 98 -8.68 3.60 10.21
C GLU A 98 -9.28 5.02 10.20
N CYS A 99 -9.18 5.73 9.08
CA CYS A 99 -9.74 7.08 8.93
C CYS A 99 -11.21 7.05 8.51
N ILE A 100 -11.59 6.08 7.65
CA ILE A 100 -12.95 5.95 7.11
C ILE A 100 -13.84 5.14 8.06
N LEU A 101 -13.35 4.01 8.58
CA LEU A 101 -14.11 3.10 9.42
C LEU A 101 -13.77 3.30 10.90
N LYS A 102 -14.12 4.44 11.48
CA LYS A 102 -13.74 4.83 12.85
C LYS A 102 -14.29 3.91 13.94
N SER A 103 -15.44 3.25 13.73
CA SER A 103 -16.07 2.37 14.72
C SER A 103 -15.80 0.89 14.39
N ARG A 104 -14.96 0.22 15.16
CA ARG A 104 -14.70 -1.22 14.99
C ARG A 104 -15.95 -2.08 15.22
N GLU A 105 -16.83 -1.67 16.14
CA GLU A 105 -18.08 -2.40 16.41
C GLU A 105 -19.03 -2.34 15.21
N LYS A 106 -19.26 -1.14 14.65
CA LYS A 106 -20.12 -0.93 13.47
C LYS A 106 -19.62 -1.71 12.24
N TYR A 107 -18.30 -1.85 12.08
CA TYR A 107 -17.65 -2.45 10.92
C TYR A 107 -16.89 -3.74 11.27
N SER A 108 -17.38 -4.51 12.24
CA SER A 108 -16.71 -5.71 12.76
C SER A 108 -16.40 -6.76 11.68
N GLU A 109 -17.30 -6.93 10.70
CA GLU A 109 -17.09 -7.84 9.57
C GLU A 109 -15.88 -7.42 8.73
N VAL A 110 -15.77 -6.12 8.40
CA VAL A 110 -14.64 -5.59 7.62
C VAL A 110 -13.33 -5.76 8.38
N TYR A 111 -13.32 -5.45 9.67
CA TYR A 111 -12.12 -5.62 10.50
C TYR A 111 -11.72 -7.08 10.67
N SER A 112 -12.69 -8.00 10.72
CA SER A 112 -12.42 -9.45 10.72
C SER A 112 -11.74 -9.90 9.42
N GLU A 113 -12.10 -9.35 8.27
CA GLU A 113 -11.41 -9.63 7.02
C GLU A 113 -10.00 -9.02 6.99
N ILE A 114 -9.84 -7.79 7.49
CA ILE A 114 -8.52 -7.14 7.58
C ILE A 114 -7.54 -7.97 8.42
N GLU A 115 -7.99 -8.55 9.53
CA GLU A 115 -7.16 -9.39 10.40
C GLU A 115 -6.65 -10.68 9.72
N LYS A 116 -7.34 -11.18 8.71
CA LYS A 116 -6.94 -12.33 7.89
C LYS A 116 -5.90 -11.97 6.81
N ILE A 117 -5.81 -10.69 6.45
CA ILE A 117 -4.94 -10.24 5.38
C ILE A 117 -3.49 -10.20 5.87
N ASN A 118 -2.58 -10.69 5.03
CA ASN A 118 -1.17 -10.53 5.29
C ASN A 118 -0.79 -9.04 5.32
N GLN A 119 -0.19 -8.57 6.42
CA GLN A 119 0.14 -7.16 6.69
C GLN A 119 1.23 -6.57 5.75
N THR A 120 1.53 -7.24 4.65
CA THR A 120 2.49 -6.80 3.64
C THR A 120 1.87 -5.92 2.55
N VAL A 121 0.55 -5.79 2.57
CA VAL A 121 -0.21 -4.98 1.64
C VAL A 121 -0.73 -3.72 2.34
N ARG A 122 -0.79 -2.62 1.61
CA ARG A 122 -1.56 -1.45 2.03
C ARG A 122 -3.03 -1.75 1.79
N ILE A 123 -3.86 -1.57 2.81
CA ILE A 123 -5.29 -1.82 2.74
C ILE A 123 -6.00 -0.47 2.68
N LEU A 124 -6.76 -0.25 1.62
CA LEU A 124 -7.70 0.86 1.52
C LEU A 124 -9.12 0.31 1.60
N VAL A 125 -10.03 1.13 2.07
CA VAL A 125 -11.46 0.87 1.97
C VAL A 125 -12.10 1.79 0.95
N LEU A 126 -12.93 1.22 0.08
CA LEU A 126 -13.90 1.93 -0.73
C LEU A 126 -15.25 1.87 -0.03
N ALA A 127 -15.87 3.01 0.20
CA ALA A 127 -17.19 3.12 0.81
C ALA A 127 -18.13 4.02 0.00
N GLU A 128 -19.44 3.81 0.15
CA GLU A 128 -20.48 4.68 -0.39
C GLU A 128 -21.32 5.32 0.72
N SER A 129 -21.95 6.46 0.40
CA SER A 129 -22.89 7.17 1.25
C SER A 129 -24.00 7.79 0.40
N ASP A 130 -25.15 8.05 1.01
CA ASP A 130 -26.23 8.86 0.46
C ASP A 130 -26.07 10.36 0.79
N SER A 131 -25.12 10.69 1.67
CA SER A 131 -24.81 12.06 2.11
C SER A 131 -23.53 12.58 1.48
N GLU A 132 -23.44 13.89 1.26
CA GLU A 132 -22.24 14.54 0.74
C GLU A 132 -21.12 14.59 1.78
N PRO A 133 -19.85 14.47 1.36
CA PRO A 133 -18.72 14.68 2.24
C PRO A 133 -18.51 16.19 2.44
N ASP A 134 -18.04 16.57 3.61
CA ASP A 134 -17.46 17.89 3.82
C ASP A 134 -15.94 17.80 3.78
N LYS A 135 -15.24 18.92 3.57
CA LYS A 135 -13.80 18.97 3.34
C LYS A 135 -12.98 18.24 4.41
N ASP A 136 -13.44 18.29 5.67
CA ASP A 136 -12.74 17.72 6.82
C ASP A 136 -13.55 16.63 7.54
N SER A 137 -14.74 16.28 7.05
CA SER A 137 -15.61 15.31 7.70
C SER A 137 -16.25 14.32 6.73
N LEU A 138 -16.30 13.07 7.18
CA LEU A 138 -16.94 11.98 6.47
C LEU A 138 -18.40 11.85 6.88
N PRO A 139 -19.29 11.45 5.94
CA PRO A 139 -20.66 11.08 6.26
C PRO A 139 -20.76 9.97 7.31
N ASP A 140 -21.79 10.01 8.16
CA ASP A 140 -22.01 9.00 9.20
C ASP A 140 -22.63 7.70 8.66
N ASP A 141 -23.26 7.77 7.48
CA ASP A 141 -23.98 6.66 6.81
C ASP A 141 -23.11 5.82 5.86
N LEU A 142 -21.80 5.90 6.00
CA LEU A 142 -20.84 5.15 5.18
C LEU A 142 -21.13 3.64 5.21
N LYS A 143 -21.18 3.05 4.00
CA LYS A 143 -21.31 1.62 3.77
C LYS A 143 -20.08 1.14 3.00
N PRO A 144 -19.26 0.26 3.58
CA PRO A 144 -18.13 -0.34 2.86
C PRO A 144 -18.60 -1.10 1.62
N LEU A 145 -17.95 -0.86 0.48
CA LEU A 145 -18.16 -1.60 -0.76
C LEU A 145 -17.10 -2.64 -0.98
N ALA A 146 -15.84 -2.34 -0.65
CA ALA A 146 -14.72 -3.24 -0.80
C ALA A 146 -13.50 -2.81 0.02
N LEU A 147 -12.63 -3.78 0.36
CA LEU A 147 -11.21 -3.52 0.67
C LEU A 147 -10.40 -3.67 -0.61
N ILE A 148 -9.49 -2.73 -0.82
CA ILE A 148 -8.57 -2.70 -1.95
C ILE A 148 -7.17 -2.96 -1.41
N LEU A 149 -6.53 -4.03 -1.89
CA LEU A 149 -5.20 -4.43 -1.47
C LEU A 149 -4.17 -3.92 -2.46
N ILE A 150 -3.23 -3.11 -2.00
CA ILE A 150 -2.23 -2.45 -2.84
C ILE A 150 -0.83 -2.84 -2.35
N LYS A 151 0.06 -3.15 -3.29
CA LYS A 151 1.49 -3.37 -3.04
C LYS A 151 2.35 -2.45 -3.88
N ASP A 152 3.55 -2.16 -3.38
CA ASP A 152 4.62 -1.61 -4.21
C ASP A 152 4.97 -2.61 -5.32
N LYS A 153 5.12 -2.12 -6.54
CA LYS A 153 5.50 -2.95 -7.69
C LYS A 153 6.99 -3.23 -7.65
N LEU A 154 7.36 -4.49 -7.66
CA LEU A 154 8.75 -4.91 -7.80
C LEU A 154 9.28 -4.57 -9.21
N ARG A 155 10.57 -4.31 -9.35
CA ARG A 155 11.21 -4.21 -10.67
C ARG A 155 11.19 -5.56 -11.39
N ASP A 156 10.91 -5.56 -12.69
CA ASP A 156 10.69 -6.78 -13.47
C ASP A 156 11.87 -7.77 -13.41
N ASN A 157 13.10 -7.27 -13.29
CA ASN A 157 14.32 -8.10 -13.27
C ASN A 157 15.01 -8.14 -11.89
N VAL A 158 14.32 -7.75 -10.83
CA VAL A 158 14.92 -7.68 -9.48
C VAL A 158 15.41 -9.05 -9.00
N ASN A 159 14.64 -10.11 -9.23
CA ASN A 159 15.00 -11.46 -8.78
C ASN A 159 16.24 -12.00 -9.51
N GLU A 160 16.38 -11.70 -10.80
CA GLU A 160 17.57 -12.05 -11.58
C GLU A 160 18.80 -11.29 -11.09
N THR A 161 18.64 -10.02 -10.78
CA THR A 161 19.72 -9.17 -10.25
C THR A 161 20.15 -9.64 -8.86
N VAL A 162 19.23 -9.97 -7.98
CA VAL A 162 19.52 -10.53 -6.63
C VAL A 162 20.27 -11.86 -6.77
N LYS A 163 19.80 -12.75 -7.65
CA LYS A 163 20.46 -14.02 -7.94
C LYS A 163 21.88 -13.83 -8.46
N TYR A 164 22.10 -12.87 -9.35
CA TYR A 164 23.44 -12.54 -9.87
C TYR A 164 24.40 -12.15 -8.76
N PHE A 165 24.01 -11.24 -7.86
CA PHE A 165 24.87 -10.83 -6.73
C PHE A 165 25.18 -11.98 -5.79
N LYS A 166 24.20 -12.84 -5.51
CA LYS A 166 24.39 -14.07 -4.73
C LYS A 166 25.43 -14.99 -5.38
N GLU A 167 25.36 -15.22 -6.69
CA GLU A 167 26.31 -16.05 -7.44
C GLU A 167 27.74 -15.45 -7.45
N GLN A 168 27.85 -14.13 -7.27
CA GLN A 168 29.14 -13.45 -7.12
C GLN A 168 29.66 -13.45 -5.65
N GLY A 169 28.95 -14.08 -4.73
CA GLY A 169 29.34 -14.14 -3.32
C GLY A 169 29.10 -12.83 -2.56
N VAL A 170 28.28 -11.92 -3.09
CA VAL A 170 27.93 -10.64 -2.44
C VAL A 170 26.73 -10.82 -1.53
N THR A 171 26.87 -10.47 -0.26
CA THR A 171 25.78 -10.43 0.71
C THR A 171 24.92 -9.16 0.46
N LEU A 172 23.62 -9.36 0.25
CA LEU A 172 22.69 -8.23 0.10
C LEU A 172 22.02 -7.91 1.44
N LYS A 173 21.93 -6.62 1.77
CA LYS A 173 21.21 -6.09 2.92
C LYS A 173 20.23 -5.03 2.46
N VAL A 174 19.03 -5.00 3.04
CA VAL A 174 17.97 -4.03 2.70
C VAL A 174 17.75 -3.09 3.86
N ILE A 175 17.77 -1.79 3.57
CA ILE A 175 17.54 -0.72 4.55
C ILE A 175 16.36 0.13 4.05
N SER A 176 15.37 0.39 4.89
CA SER A 176 14.20 1.21 4.53
C SER A 176 13.57 1.88 5.75
N GLY A 177 12.95 3.02 5.54
CA GLY A 177 12.12 3.70 6.54
C GLY A 177 10.73 3.07 6.73
N ASP A 178 10.37 2.03 5.96
CA ASP A 178 9.12 1.30 6.11
C ASP A 178 9.16 0.34 7.33
N SER A 179 7.98 -0.17 7.71
CA SER A 179 7.91 -1.18 8.77
C SER A 179 8.80 -2.38 8.44
N VAL A 180 9.50 -2.91 9.44
CA VAL A 180 10.38 -4.08 9.29
C VAL A 180 9.68 -5.24 8.60
N LYS A 181 8.38 -5.43 8.86
CA LYS A 181 7.57 -6.49 8.26
C LYS A 181 7.40 -6.31 6.76
N THR A 182 7.13 -5.07 6.30
CA THR A 182 7.02 -4.74 4.88
C THR A 182 8.35 -4.99 4.16
N VAL A 183 9.45 -4.49 4.71
CA VAL A 183 10.80 -4.63 4.12
C VAL A 183 11.22 -6.10 4.05
N LYS A 184 10.99 -6.86 5.14
CA LYS A 184 11.27 -8.30 5.22
C LYS A 184 10.55 -9.08 4.11
N ASN A 185 9.27 -8.82 3.91
CA ASN A 185 8.50 -9.56 2.91
C ASN A 185 8.95 -9.23 1.48
N ILE A 186 9.27 -7.98 1.19
CA ILE A 186 9.85 -7.60 -0.12
C ILE A 186 11.21 -8.29 -0.32
N ALA A 187 12.06 -8.34 0.71
CA ALA A 187 13.34 -9.03 0.64
C ALA A 187 13.16 -10.54 0.40
N LEU A 188 12.17 -11.18 1.04
CA LEU A 188 11.81 -12.58 0.80
C LEU A 188 11.26 -12.79 -0.61
N ASP A 189 10.33 -11.95 -1.07
CA ASP A 189 9.72 -12.01 -2.40
C ASP A 189 10.76 -11.83 -3.53
N THR A 190 11.84 -11.09 -3.25
CA THR A 190 12.96 -10.88 -4.19
C THR A 190 14.07 -11.93 -4.10
N GLY A 191 14.00 -12.87 -3.14
CA GLY A 191 14.95 -13.96 -2.97
C GLY A 191 16.26 -13.57 -2.29
N ILE A 192 16.29 -12.49 -1.52
CA ILE A 192 17.47 -12.07 -0.72
C ILE A 192 17.69 -13.09 0.40
N GLU A 193 18.90 -13.67 0.44
CA GLU A 193 19.29 -14.62 1.49
C GLU A 193 19.36 -13.96 2.86
N GLY A 194 18.93 -14.68 3.89
CA GLY A 194 18.93 -14.19 5.26
C GLY A 194 17.88 -13.08 5.51
N ALA A 195 16.93 -12.90 4.61
CA ALA A 195 15.82 -11.94 4.79
C ALA A 195 14.94 -12.23 6.02
N GLU A 196 15.00 -13.46 6.56
CA GLU A 196 14.37 -13.82 7.82
C GLU A 196 14.95 -13.03 9.00
N ASN A 197 16.24 -12.70 8.92
CA ASN A 197 16.98 -11.95 9.93
C ASN A 197 16.70 -10.44 9.74
N ALA A 198 15.57 -10.01 10.27
CA ALA A 198 15.10 -8.65 10.16
C ALA A 198 15.03 -7.96 11.53
N ILE A 199 15.35 -6.68 11.59
CA ILE A 199 15.33 -5.90 12.83
C ILE A 199 14.56 -4.58 12.62
N ASP A 200 13.80 -4.21 13.67
CA ASP A 200 13.19 -2.89 13.79
C ASP A 200 14.22 -1.92 14.37
N MET A 201 14.68 -0.98 13.55
CA MET A 201 15.72 -0.02 13.94
C MET A 201 15.26 0.96 15.01
N SER A 202 13.95 1.11 15.25
CA SER A 202 13.45 1.90 16.37
C SER A 202 13.74 1.29 17.74
N THR A 203 14.07 0.00 17.78
CA THR A 203 14.44 -0.73 19.02
C THR A 203 15.93 -0.69 19.31
N VAL A 204 16.76 -0.27 18.37
CA VAL A 204 18.23 -0.18 18.50
C VAL A 204 18.59 1.17 19.14
N THR A 205 19.20 1.12 20.32
CA THR A 205 19.45 2.32 21.14
C THR A 205 20.92 2.59 21.43
N THR A 206 21.80 1.60 21.21
CA THR A 206 23.23 1.69 21.49
C THR A 206 24.06 1.32 20.27
N ASP A 207 25.30 1.85 20.20
CA ASP A 207 26.25 1.54 19.11
C ASP A 207 26.54 0.02 19.04
N LYS A 208 26.66 -0.64 20.21
CA LYS A 208 26.88 -2.08 20.27
C LYS A 208 25.73 -2.89 19.68
N GLU A 209 24.48 -2.50 19.98
CA GLU A 209 23.31 -3.14 19.37
C GLU A 209 23.27 -2.89 17.86
N LEU A 210 23.73 -1.72 17.40
CA LEU A 210 23.84 -1.41 15.98
C LEU A 210 24.87 -2.29 15.27
N GLU A 211 26.05 -2.47 15.87
CA GLU A 211 27.09 -3.36 15.36
C GLU A 211 26.60 -4.81 15.30
N ASP A 212 26.01 -5.32 16.39
CA ASP A 212 25.42 -6.66 16.45
C ASP A 212 24.32 -6.87 15.40
N ALA A 213 23.47 -5.86 15.18
CA ALA A 213 22.43 -5.89 14.17
C ALA A 213 23.03 -5.88 12.75
N ALA A 214 24.06 -5.06 12.52
CA ALA A 214 24.72 -4.98 11.23
C ALA A 214 25.40 -6.30 10.84
N GLU A 215 25.88 -7.08 11.80
CA GLU A 215 26.48 -8.39 11.52
C GLU A 215 25.42 -9.49 11.27
N ARG A 216 24.33 -9.51 12.04
CA ARG A 216 23.38 -10.63 12.09
C ARG A 216 22.17 -10.46 11.16
N CYS A 217 21.78 -9.22 10.87
CA CYS A 217 20.57 -8.95 10.12
C CYS A 217 20.87 -8.54 8.67
N ASN A 218 19.97 -8.95 7.78
CA ASN A 218 20.01 -8.56 6.37
C ASN A 218 18.87 -7.61 5.99
N VAL A 219 17.94 -7.37 6.91
CA VAL A 219 16.78 -6.48 6.69
C VAL A 219 16.65 -5.51 7.87
N PHE A 220 16.63 -4.23 7.55
CA PHE A 220 16.54 -3.11 8.49
C PHE A 220 15.33 -2.28 8.15
N GLY A 221 14.34 -2.28 9.01
CA GLY A 221 13.09 -1.50 8.87
C GLY A 221 12.85 -0.61 10.09
N ARG A 222 11.77 0.18 10.03
CA ARG A 222 11.36 1.04 11.15
C ARG A 222 9.95 0.74 11.59
#